data_af268daf1e8d777c51aa15e0a620a919
#
_entry.id   af268daf1e8d777c51aa15e0a620a919
#
_cell.length_a   1.000
_cell.length_b   1.000
_cell.length_c   1.000
_cell.angle_alpha   90.00
_cell.angle_beta   90.00
_cell.angle_gamma   90.00
#
_symmetry.space_group_name_H-M   'P 1'
#
loop_
_entity.id
_entity.type
_entity.pdbx_description
1 polymer ?
#
loop_
_entity_poly.entity_id
_entity_poly.type
_entity_poly.pdbx_seq_one_letter_code
_entity_poly.pdbx_strand_id
1 'polypeptide(L)'
;DDEHKDYDITYYTGRVADDELVPTLKKAKTSEGKSIEIKAAIPDNTSTWIFNILSFIVPLILLWVLLAFVSKKMGGSMGMGVGKSTAKVYVEKSTGVNFKDVAGQDEAKESLQEVVDFLHNPKRYTDIGAKLPKGALLVGPPGTGKTLLAKAVAGEAGVPFFSLAGSDFVEMFVGVGASRVRDLFKEAQKMAPCIIFIDEIDAIGKSRDSRYGGGNDEREQTLNQLLAEMDGFDTSKGLLILAATNRPEVLDKALLRPGRFDRRIIVDKP
;
A
#
# COMPACT_ATOMS: atom_id res chain seq x y z
N ASP A 1 77.59 58.28 1.18
CA ASP A 1 77.36 57.23 2.23
C ASP A 1 76.29 56.26 1.70
N ASP A 2 76.73 55.26 0.89
CA ASP A 2 75.86 54.17 0.41
C ASP A 2 75.81 53.11 1.50
N GLU A 3 74.70 53.05 2.17
CA GLU A 3 74.35 51.95 3.05
C GLU A 3 74.15 50.71 2.18
N HIS A 4 75.14 49.79 2.12
CA HIS A 4 74.95 48.44 1.63
C HIS A 4 74.01 47.70 2.58
N LYS A 5 72.72 47.71 2.21
CA LYS A 5 71.77 46.79 2.84
C LYS A 5 72.06 45.38 2.31
N ASP A 6 72.50 44.50 3.19
CA ASP A 6 72.58 43.07 2.95
C ASP A 6 71.17 42.52 2.68
N TYR A 7 70.89 42.20 1.43
CA TYR A 7 69.64 41.55 1.06
C TYR A 7 69.86 40.04 0.96
N ASP A 8 69.16 39.30 1.82
CA ASP A 8 69.09 37.84 1.68
C ASP A 8 68.19 37.50 0.44
N ILE A 9 68.81 37.07 -0.66
CA ILE A 9 68.12 36.72 -1.89
C ILE A 9 67.84 35.22 -1.87
N THR A 10 66.58 34.83 -1.83
CA THR A 10 66.13 33.44 -1.89
C THR A 10 65.63 33.12 -3.30
N TYR A 11 66.24 32.13 -3.92
CA TYR A 11 65.79 31.65 -5.24
C TYR A 11 65.00 30.37 -5.11
N TYR A 12 63.86 30.29 -5.80
CA TYR A 12 63.01 29.10 -5.84
C TYR A 12 63.17 28.47 -7.23
N THR A 13 63.37 27.17 -7.29
CA THR A 13 63.40 26.41 -8.53
C THR A 13 62.55 25.16 -8.39
N GLY A 14 61.91 24.75 -9.51
CA GLY A 14 61.27 23.47 -9.55
C GLY A 14 62.29 22.33 -9.43
N ARG A 15 61.82 21.15 -8.97
CA ARG A 15 62.65 19.95 -8.90
C ARG A 15 63.05 19.52 -10.32
N VAL A 16 64.31 19.70 -10.64
CA VAL A 16 64.92 19.15 -11.86
C VAL A 16 65.43 17.76 -11.51
N ALA A 17 65.13 16.77 -12.39
CA ALA A 17 65.66 15.41 -12.26
C ALA A 17 67.13 15.39 -12.75
N ASP A 18 68.01 16.00 -11.95
CA ASP A 18 69.43 16.04 -12.19
C ASP A 18 70.14 15.66 -10.89
N ASP A 19 70.74 14.49 -10.91
CA ASP A 19 71.43 13.91 -9.76
C ASP A 19 72.73 14.64 -9.40
N GLU A 20 73.28 15.44 -10.33
CA GLU A 20 74.51 16.19 -10.13
C GLU A 20 74.28 17.66 -9.65
N LEU A 21 73.04 18.15 -9.74
CA LEU A 21 72.69 19.51 -9.36
C LEU A 21 72.99 19.80 -7.90
N VAL A 22 72.55 18.96 -6.99
CA VAL A 22 72.73 19.16 -5.54
C VAL A 22 74.22 19.08 -5.14
N PRO A 23 75.00 18.09 -5.62
CA PRO A 23 76.46 18.08 -5.36
C PRO A 23 77.19 19.29 -5.91
N THR A 24 76.80 19.79 -7.08
CA THR A 24 77.40 20.96 -7.74
C THR A 24 77.08 22.23 -6.98
N LEU A 25 75.84 22.44 -6.56
CA LEU A 25 75.43 23.59 -5.74
C LEU A 25 76.07 23.60 -4.35
N LYS A 26 76.28 22.43 -3.71
CA LYS A 26 77.02 22.34 -2.45
C LYS A 26 78.49 22.73 -2.57
N LYS A 27 79.08 22.56 -3.73
CA LYS A 27 80.50 22.97 -4.01
C LYS A 27 80.63 24.45 -4.38
N ALA A 28 79.53 25.05 -4.87
CA ALA A 28 79.51 26.46 -5.21
C ALA A 28 79.56 27.32 -3.91
N LYS A 29 80.31 28.40 -3.98
CA LYS A 29 80.44 29.40 -2.91
C LYS A 29 79.95 30.74 -3.39
N THR A 30 79.37 31.53 -2.50
CA THR A 30 79.04 32.92 -2.83
C THR A 30 80.33 33.73 -3.12
N SER A 31 80.18 34.91 -3.73
CA SER A 31 81.30 35.82 -3.98
C SER A 31 82.10 36.17 -2.74
N GLU A 32 81.52 36.02 -1.54
CA GLU A 32 82.14 36.21 -0.25
C GLU A 32 82.69 34.92 0.39
N GLY A 33 82.68 33.81 -0.32
CA GLY A 33 83.23 32.54 0.13
C GLY A 33 82.31 31.73 1.07
N LYS A 34 81.09 32.19 1.34
CA LYS A 34 80.12 31.46 2.16
C LYS A 34 79.48 30.30 1.37
N SER A 35 79.16 29.19 2.04
CA SER A 35 78.47 28.07 1.46
C SER A 35 77.01 28.37 1.24
N ILE A 36 76.45 27.91 0.08
CA ILE A 36 75.03 28.05 -0.23
C ILE A 36 74.23 27.10 0.60
N GLU A 37 73.23 27.61 1.33
CA GLU A 37 72.27 26.78 2.12
C GLU A 37 71.16 26.29 1.19
N ILE A 38 71.07 24.97 1.03
CA ILE A 38 70.05 24.37 0.20
C ILE A 38 68.95 23.77 1.09
N LYS A 39 67.74 24.33 1.02
CA LYS A 39 66.56 23.82 1.74
C LYS A 39 65.60 23.23 0.74
N ALA A 40 65.17 21.98 0.99
CA ALA A 40 64.04 21.37 0.25
C ALA A 40 62.72 21.88 0.81
N ALA A 41 61.99 22.60 0.00
CA ALA A 41 60.60 22.92 0.33
C ALA A 41 59.72 21.78 -0.13
N ILE A 42 59.11 21.04 0.78
CA ILE A 42 58.11 20.05 0.48
C ILE A 42 56.79 20.80 0.28
N PRO A 43 56.18 20.76 -0.92
CA PRO A 43 54.88 21.40 -1.15
C PRO A 43 53.87 20.79 -0.17
N ASP A 44 53.25 21.62 0.61
CA ASP A 44 52.19 21.19 1.51
C ASP A 44 50.90 20.97 0.68
N ASN A 45 50.64 19.72 0.36
CA ASN A 45 49.44 19.31 -0.41
C ASN A 45 48.20 19.21 0.48
N THR A 46 48.24 19.61 1.75
CA THR A 46 47.14 19.48 2.71
C THR A 46 45.90 20.20 2.22
N SER A 47 46.04 21.36 1.60
CA SER A 47 44.91 22.10 1.05
C SER A 47 44.29 21.42 -0.19
N THR A 48 45.08 20.73 -0.99
CA THR A 48 44.61 20.09 -2.25
C THR A 48 43.75 18.86 -1.98
N TRP A 49 44.12 18.00 -1.03
CA TRP A 49 43.33 16.84 -0.73
C TRP A 49 42.04 17.21 0.03
N ILE A 50 42.05 18.24 0.88
CA ILE A 50 40.86 18.79 1.54
C ILE A 50 39.89 19.32 0.49
N PHE A 51 40.39 20.08 -0.51
CA PHE A 51 39.56 20.55 -1.62
C PHE A 51 38.95 19.42 -2.43
N ASN A 52 39.70 18.36 -2.68
CA ASN A 52 39.20 17.20 -3.41
C ASN A 52 38.09 16.46 -2.61
N ILE A 53 38.28 16.25 -1.32
CA ILE A 53 37.25 15.62 -0.46
C ILE A 53 36.00 16.50 -0.37
N LEU A 54 36.16 17.80 -0.19
CA LEU A 54 35.07 18.74 -0.11
C LEU A 54 34.25 18.79 -1.42
N SER A 55 34.95 18.72 -2.55
CA SER A 55 34.35 18.68 -3.90
C SER A 55 33.45 17.46 -4.12
N PHE A 56 33.71 16.34 -3.44
CA PHE A 56 32.86 15.14 -3.50
C PHE A 56 31.75 15.15 -2.43
N ILE A 57 32.07 15.62 -1.22
CA ILE A 57 31.12 15.58 -0.10
C ILE A 57 30.03 16.65 -0.22
N VAL A 58 30.38 17.86 -0.66
CA VAL A 58 29.41 18.97 -0.77
C VAL A 58 28.25 18.64 -1.73
N PRO A 59 28.46 18.14 -2.96
CA PRO A 59 27.34 17.76 -3.83
C PRO A 59 26.51 16.60 -3.29
N LEU A 60 27.12 15.66 -2.55
CA LEU A 60 26.39 14.57 -1.91
C LEU A 60 25.48 15.08 -0.77
N ILE A 61 25.96 16.00 0.04
CA ILE A 61 25.15 16.64 1.09
C ILE A 61 24.03 17.46 0.46
N LEU A 62 24.33 18.25 -0.59
CA LEU A 62 23.30 19.02 -1.33
C LEU A 62 22.24 18.12 -1.93
N LEU A 63 22.65 17.02 -2.53
CA LEU A 63 21.71 16.01 -3.08
C LEU A 63 20.85 15.41 -1.97
N TRP A 64 21.44 15.07 -0.83
CA TRP A 64 20.70 14.54 0.33
C TRP A 64 19.71 15.54 0.90
N VAL A 65 20.12 16.82 1.06
CA VAL A 65 19.24 17.90 1.50
C VAL A 65 18.13 18.16 0.49
N LEU A 66 18.44 18.13 -0.82
CA LEU A 66 17.43 18.27 -1.87
C LEU A 66 16.42 17.12 -1.82
N LEU A 67 16.88 15.88 -1.69
CA LEU A 67 16.02 14.70 -1.55
C LEU A 67 15.17 14.78 -0.27
N ALA A 68 15.73 15.23 0.85
CA ALA A 68 15.00 15.43 2.10
C ALA A 68 13.96 16.55 1.97
N PHE A 69 14.28 17.63 1.26
CA PHE A 69 13.36 18.73 1.01
C PHE A 69 12.22 18.33 0.06
N VAL A 70 12.54 17.61 -1.02
CA VAL A 70 11.56 17.05 -1.96
C VAL A 70 10.66 16.05 -1.24
N SER A 71 11.20 15.16 -0.42
CA SER A 71 10.41 14.20 0.35
C SER A 71 9.48 14.89 1.36
N LYS A 72 9.91 16.00 1.94
CA LYS A 72 9.11 16.79 2.89
C LYS A 72 8.00 17.61 2.18
N LYS A 73 8.28 18.10 0.97
CA LYS A 73 7.33 18.91 0.18
C LYS A 73 6.34 18.06 -0.63
N MET A 74 6.71 16.83 -1.00
CA MET A 74 5.82 15.85 -1.64
C MET A 74 5.01 15.02 -0.65
N GLY A 75 4.89 15.49 0.60
CA GLY A 75 4.00 14.86 1.60
C GLY A 75 4.31 13.41 1.84
N GLY A 76 5.41 13.14 2.56
CA GLY A 76 5.55 11.91 3.38
C GLY A 76 5.28 10.55 2.74
N SER A 77 5.39 10.36 1.43
CA SER A 77 5.02 9.10 0.78
C SER A 77 6.05 8.58 -0.23
N MET A 78 7.33 8.66 0.11
CA MET A 78 8.34 7.90 -0.63
C MET A 78 9.02 6.85 0.24
N GLY A 79 8.31 6.41 1.29
CA GLY A 79 8.63 5.20 2.06
C GLY A 79 7.64 4.13 1.66
N MET A 80 8.01 3.26 0.72
CA MET A 80 7.39 1.96 0.42
C MET A 80 5.91 1.81 0.83
N GLY A 81 5.04 2.67 0.31
CA GLY A 81 3.59 2.55 0.41
C GLY A 81 3.01 1.76 -0.77
N VAL A 82 3.71 0.74 -1.23
CA VAL A 82 3.12 -0.28 -2.10
C VAL A 82 2.25 -1.14 -1.21
N GLY A 83 1.01 -0.68 -0.97
CA GLY A 83 0.08 -1.46 -0.15
C GLY A 83 -1.02 -0.66 0.56
N LYS A 84 -0.98 0.67 0.57
CA LYS A 84 -2.17 1.44 0.97
C LYS A 84 -3.04 1.64 -0.27
N SER A 85 -3.88 0.65 -0.52
CA SER A 85 -4.95 0.78 -1.49
C SER A 85 -5.83 1.96 -1.09
N THR A 86 -5.81 3.03 -1.89
CA THR A 86 -6.81 4.11 -1.85
C THR A 86 -8.10 3.66 -2.54
N ALA A 87 -8.49 2.39 -2.42
CA ALA A 87 -9.82 1.97 -2.79
C ALA A 87 -10.78 2.78 -1.91
N LYS A 88 -11.56 3.64 -2.52
CA LYS A 88 -12.66 4.31 -1.84
C LYS A 88 -13.65 3.23 -1.44
N VAL A 89 -13.51 2.73 -0.23
CA VAL A 89 -14.55 1.92 0.39
C VAL A 89 -15.74 2.86 0.55
N TYR A 90 -16.78 2.65 -0.22
CA TYR A 90 -18.00 3.42 -0.09
C TYR A 90 -18.70 2.95 1.18
N VAL A 91 -18.57 3.73 2.24
CA VAL A 91 -19.26 3.50 3.51
C VAL A 91 -20.45 4.44 3.57
N GLU A 92 -21.64 3.91 3.47
CA GLU A 92 -22.88 4.61 3.75
C GLU A 92 -23.26 4.36 5.21
N LYS A 93 -23.17 5.37 6.06
CA LYS A 93 -23.56 5.26 7.47
C LYS A 93 -25.06 4.97 7.65
N SER A 94 -25.86 5.40 6.70
CA SER A 94 -27.29 5.11 6.59
C SER A 94 -27.65 5.11 5.12
N THR A 95 -28.31 4.06 4.65
CA THR A 95 -28.71 3.93 3.25
C THR A 95 -29.97 4.73 2.91
N GLY A 96 -30.76 5.08 3.93
CA GLY A 96 -32.05 5.77 3.73
C GLY A 96 -33.11 4.95 2.99
N VAL A 97 -32.84 3.68 2.70
CA VAL A 97 -33.71 2.76 1.94
C VAL A 97 -34.18 1.65 2.87
N ASN A 98 -35.46 1.35 2.89
CA ASN A 98 -36.08 0.31 3.70
C ASN A 98 -36.81 -0.74 2.83
N PHE A 99 -37.29 -1.82 3.42
CA PHE A 99 -38.03 -2.85 2.70
C PHE A 99 -39.31 -2.32 2.02
N LYS A 100 -39.87 -1.22 2.48
CA LYS A 100 -41.04 -0.55 1.85
C LYS A 100 -40.72 0.06 0.50
N ASP A 101 -39.44 0.41 0.28
CA ASP A 101 -38.97 0.99 -0.98
C ASP A 101 -38.66 -0.05 -2.04
N VAL A 102 -38.68 -1.34 -1.67
CA VAL A 102 -38.47 -2.47 -2.57
C VAL A 102 -39.83 -3.06 -2.94
N ALA A 103 -40.22 -2.95 -4.20
CA ALA A 103 -41.46 -3.54 -4.70
C ALA A 103 -41.34 -5.06 -4.85
N GLY A 104 -42.38 -5.81 -4.46
CA GLY A 104 -42.37 -7.26 -4.52
C GLY A 104 -41.30 -7.90 -3.65
N GLN A 105 -40.73 -9.05 -4.08
CA GLN A 105 -39.63 -9.78 -3.42
C GLN A 105 -39.98 -10.24 -2.00
N ASP A 106 -41.24 -10.64 -1.75
CA ASP A 106 -41.73 -10.91 -0.40
C ASP A 106 -41.00 -12.09 0.25
N GLU A 107 -40.72 -13.16 -0.49
CA GLU A 107 -39.95 -14.32 0.00
C GLU A 107 -38.49 -13.94 0.33
N ALA A 108 -37.86 -13.11 -0.52
CA ALA A 108 -36.52 -12.62 -0.26
C ALA A 108 -36.47 -11.71 0.94
N LYS A 109 -37.45 -10.82 1.13
CA LYS A 109 -37.59 -9.96 2.30
C LYS A 109 -37.78 -10.77 3.57
N GLU A 110 -38.66 -11.76 3.54
CA GLU A 110 -38.92 -12.64 4.70
C GLU A 110 -37.64 -13.39 5.11
N SER A 111 -36.91 -13.96 4.13
CA SER A 111 -35.63 -14.62 4.38
C SER A 111 -34.57 -13.68 4.96
N LEU A 112 -34.61 -12.39 4.59
CA LEU A 112 -33.69 -11.38 5.08
C LEU A 112 -34.12 -10.73 6.40
N GLN A 113 -35.39 -10.85 6.79
CA GLN A 113 -35.90 -10.31 8.07
C GLN A 113 -35.18 -10.94 9.25
N GLU A 114 -34.90 -12.23 9.20
CA GLU A 114 -34.12 -12.91 10.25
C GLU A 114 -32.70 -12.33 10.40
N VAL A 115 -32.14 -11.92 9.27
CA VAL A 115 -30.81 -11.26 9.24
C VAL A 115 -30.88 -9.86 9.88
N VAL A 116 -31.93 -9.10 9.58
CA VAL A 116 -32.20 -7.79 10.18
C VAL A 116 -32.36 -7.92 11.70
N ASP A 117 -33.16 -8.87 12.15
CA ASP A 117 -33.40 -9.12 13.57
C ASP A 117 -32.10 -9.49 14.31
N PHE A 118 -31.25 -10.25 13.67
CA PHE A 118 -29.92 -10.55 14.19
C PHE A 118 -29.05 -9.31 14.35
N LEU A 119 -28.97 -8.48 13.31
CA LEU A 119 -28.16 -7.24 13.34
C LEU A 119 -28.63 -6.27 14.41
N HIS A 120 -29.95 -6.24 14.70
CA HIS A 120 -30.50 -5.46 15.80
C HIS A 120 -30.13 -5.99 17.19
N ASN A 121 -30.10 -7.32 17.36
CA ASN A 121 -29.91 -7.95 18.67
C ASN A 121 -28.95 -9.16 18.58
N PRO A 122 -27.68 -8.97 18.27
CA PRO A 122 -26.73 -10.09 18.07
C PRO A 122 -26.60 -10.97 19.32
N LYS A 123 -26.66 -10.37 20.53
CA LYS A 123 -26.52 -11.06 21.81
C LYS A 123 -27.60 -12.10 22.02
N ARG A 124 -28.85 -11.78 21.66
CA ARG A 124 -29.97 -12.71 21.84
C ARG A 124 -29.75 -14.05 21.14
N TYR A 125 -29.11 -14.00 19.96
CA TYR A 125 -28.82 -15.19 19.17
C TYR A 125 -27.60 -15.95 19.71
N THR A 126 -26.59 -15.24 20.18
CA THR A 126 -25.42 -15.87 20.81
C THR A 126 -25.76 -16.56 22.13
N ASP A 127 -26.64 -15.97 22.95
CA ASP A 127 -27.02 -16.51 24.25
C ASP A 127 -27.77 -17.85 24.15
N ILE A 128 -28.52 -18.05 23.07
CA ILE A 128 -29.22 -19.32 22.80
C ILE A 128 -28.38 -20.32 21.99
N GLY A 129 -27.09 -19.97 21.69
CA GLY A 129 -26.19 -20.82 20.94
C GLY A 129 -26.55 -20.98 19.44
N ALA A 130 -27.37 -20.07 18.88
CA ALA A 130 -27.73 -20.10 17.48
C ALA A 130 -26.50 -19.81 16.60
N LYS A 131 -26.26 -20.66 15.60
CA LYS A 131 -25.24 -20.42 14.59
C LYS A 131 -25.80 -19.46 13.56
N LEU A 132 -25.27 -18.26 13.52
CA LEU A 132 -25.66 -17.23 12.58
C LEU A 132 -24.98 -17.43 11.23
N PRO A 133 -25.67 -17.16 10.12
CA PRO A 133 -25.05 -17.18 8.83
C PRO A 133 -23.98 -16.08 8.76
N LYS A 134 -22.80 -16.42 8.29
CA LYS A 134 -21.75 -15.43 8.04
C LYS A 134 -22.04 -14.59 6.82
N GLY A 135 -22.74 -15.16 5.84
CA GLY A 135 -23.08 -14.48 4.61
C GLY A 135 -24.30 -15.03 3.92
N ALA A 136 -24.92 -14.21 3.10
CA ALA A 136 -26.00 -14.60 2.20
C ALA A 136 -25.70 -14.15 0.77
N LEU A 137 -26.09 -14.98 -0.20
CA LEU A 137 -25.90 -14.75 -1.61
C LEU A 137 -27.23 -14.41 -2.29
N LEU A 138 -27.34 -13.19 -2.81
CA LEU A 138 -28.46 -12.74 -3.63
C LEU A 138 -28.26 -13.21 -5.08
N VAL A 139 -29.14 -14.03 -5.55
CA VAL A 139 -29.05 -14.65 -6.89
C VAL A 139 -30.25 -14.22 -7.74
N GLY A 140 -30.00 -13.73 -8.93
CA GLY A 140 -31.08 -13.38 -9.85
C GLY A 140 -30.58 -12.66 -11.10
N PRO A 141 -31.43 -12.52 -12.14
CA PRO A 141 -31.08 -11.82 -13.36
C PRO A 141 -30.60 -10.37 -13.10
N PRO A 142 -29.92 -9.74 -14.06
CA PRO A 142 -29.58 -8.33 -13.94
C PRO A 142 -30.86 -7.48 -13.90
N GLY A 143 -30.82 -6.38 -13.14
CA GLY A 143 -31.93 -5.45 -13.01
C GLY A 143 -33.06 -5.88 -12.06
N THR A 144 -32.94 -6.97 -11.32
CA THR A 144 -33.95 -7.44 -10.35
C THR A 144 -33.92 -6.71 -8.99
N GLY A 145 -33.01 -5.74 -8.81
CA GLY A 145 -32.94 -4.93 -7.59
C GLY A 145 -32.12 -5.53 -6.45
N LYS A 146 -31.19 -6.47 -6.72
CA LYS A 146 -30.34 -7.09 -5.69
C LYS A 146 -29.58 -6.06 -4.85
N THR A 147 -28.97 -5.07 -5.47
CA THR A 147 -28.26 -3.98 -4.80
C THR A 147 -29.19 -3.11 -3.96
N LEU A 148 -30.41 -2.82 -4.47
CA LEU A 148 -31.44 -2.09 -3.74
C LEU A 148 -31.91 -2.87 -2.52
N LEU A 149 -32.14 -4.18 -2.68
CA LEU A 149 -32.55 -5.07 -1.58
C LEU A 149 -31.46 -5.15 -0.51
N ALA A 150 -30.18 -5.24 -0.89
CA ALA A 150 -29.08 -5.24 0.07
C ALA A 150 -29.01 -3.92 0.86
N LYS A 151 -29.23 -2.77 0.22
CA LYS A 151 -29.33 -1.46 0.85
C LYS A 151 -30.53 -1.38 1.79
N ALA A 152 -31.66 -1.96 1.41
CA ALA A 152 -32.85 -1.99 2.24
C ALA A 152 -32.66 -2.81 3.51
N VAL A 153 -31.91 -3.93 3.46
CA VAL A 153 -31.54 -4.72 4.66
C VAL A 153 -30.72 -3.87 5.62
N ALA A 154 -29.75 -3.13 5.13
CA ALA A 154 -28.92 -2.26 5.97
C ALA A 154 -29.71 -1.10 6.58
N GLY A 155 -30.61 -0.51 5.81
CA GLY A 155 -31.48 0.57 6.28
C GLY A 155 -32.51 0.09 7.29
N GLU A 156 -33.11 -1.08 7.08
CA GLU A 156 -34.03 -1.71 8.05
C GLU A 156 -33.30 -2.08 9.34
N ALA A 157 -32.08 -2.60 9.26
CA ALA A 157 -31.25 -2.91 10.40
C ALA A 157 -30.61 -1.67 11.06
N GLY A 158 -30.63 -0.50 10.41
CA GLY A 158 -30.03 0.72 10.94
C GLY A 158 -28.51 0.64 11.10
N VAL A 159 -27.81 -0.15 10.27
CA VAL A 159 -26.37 -0.40 10.38
C VAL A 159 -25.61 0.17 9.20
N PRO A 160 -24.30 0.50 9.36
CA PRO A 160 -23.44 0.92 8.27
C PRO A 160 -23.37 -0.11 7.14
N PHE A 161 -23.32 0.39 5.92
CA PHE A 161 -23.29 -0.39 4.68
C PHE A 161 -22.02 -0.12 3.90
N PHE A 162 -21.19 -1.15 3.74
CA PHE A 162 -19.97 -1.12 2.92
C PHE A 162 -20.30 -1.72 1.56
N SER A 163 -20.20 -0.96 0.48
CA SER A 163 -20.51 -1.43 -0.86
C SER A 163 -19.29 -1.40 -1.76
N LEU A 164 -19.01 -2.54 -2.43
CA LEU A 164 -17.97 -2.70 -3.43
C LEU A 164 -18.47 -3.58 -4.56
N ALA A 165 -17.96 -3.34 -5.77
CA ALA A 165 -18.14 -4.28 -6.87
C ALA A 165 -17.01 -5.33 -6.84
N GLY A 166 -17.30 -6.56 -7.24
CA GLY A 166 -16.28 -7.60 -7.38
C GLY A 166 -15.13 -7.20 -8.31
N SER A 167 -15.41 -6.38 -9.32
CA SER A 167 -14.41 -5.80 -10.21
C SER A 167 -13.43 -4.86 -9.50
N ASP A 168 -13.82 -4.22 -8.40
CA ASP A 168 -12.94 -3.32 -7.64
C ASP A 168 -11.77 -4.05 -6.97
N PHE A 169 -11.88 -5.36 -6.84
CA PHE A 169 -10.82 -6.23 -6.31
C PHE A 169 -9.89 -6.79 -7.39
N VAL A 170 -10.25 -6.64 -8.68
CA VAL A 170 -9.45 -7.14 -9.80
C VAL A 170 -8.55 -6.00 -10.29
N GLU A 171 -7.28 -6.10 -9.99
CA GLU A 171 -6.26 -5.12 -10.40
C GLU A 171 -5.21 -5.76 -11.29
N MET A 172 -4.45 -4.91 -11.97
CA MET A 172 -3.36 -5.37 -12.86
C MET A 172 -2.14 -5.86 -12.06
N PHE A 173 -2.04 -5.50 -10.77
CA PHE A 173 -0.89 -5.85 -9.92
C PHE A 173 -1.26 -6.92 -8.91
N VAL A 174 -0.49 -8.00 -8.91
CA VAL A 174 -0.67 -9.13 -7.98
C VAL A 174 -0.61 -8.68 -6.52
N GLY A 175 -1.60 -9.10 -5.73
CA GLY A 175 -1.67 -8.84 -4.29
C GLY A 175 -2.42 -7.57 -3.88
N VAL A 176 -2.75 -6.67 -4.81
CA VAL A 176 -3.50 -5.45 -4.49
C VAL A 176 -4.94 -5.79 -4.12
N GLY A 177 -5.61 -6.67 -4.86
CA GLY A 177 -6.96 -7.14 -4.56
C GLY A 177 -7.05 -7.80 -3.19
N ALA A 178 -6.12 -8.70 -2.86
CA ALA A 178 -6.05 -9.34 -1.56
C ALA A 178 -5.84 -8.34 -0.40
N SER A 179 -5.04 -7.30 -0.61
CA SER A 179 -4.86 -6.23 0.38
C SER A 179 -6.14 -5.44 0.59
N ARG A 180 -6.88 -5.13 -0.48
CA ARG A 180 -8.18 -4.44 -0.40
C ARG A 180 -9.21 -5.23 0.38
N VAL A 181 -9.29 -6.54 0.16
CA VAL A 181 -10.17 -7.42 0.95
C VAL A 181 -9.84 -7.33 2.42
N ARG A 182 -8.56 -7.46 2.78
CA ARG A 182 -8.11 -7.38 4.17
C ARG A 182 -8.43 -6.03 4.81
N ASP A 183 -8.18 -4.94 4.10
CA ASP A 183 -8.43 -3.59 4.60
C ASP A 183 -9.94 -3.34 4.79
N LEU A 184 -10.78 -3.81 3.84
CA LEU A 184 -12.23 -3.76 3.96
C LEU A 184 -12.75 -4.45 5.22
N PHE A 185 -12.34 -5.70 5.45
CA PHE A 185 -12.77 -6.45 6.65
C PHE A 185 -12.28 -5.81 7.93
N LYS A 186 -11.06 -5.28 7.94
CA LYS A 186 -10.50 -4.58 9.09
C LYS A 186 -11.27 -3.30 9.43
N GLU A 187 -11.70 -2.53 8.43
CA GLU A 187 -12.51 -1.34 8.64
C GLU A 187 -13.95 -1.70 9.06
N ALA A 188 -14.55 -2.71 8.43
CA ALA A 188 -15.88 -3.18 8.80
C ALA A 188 -15.94 -3.71 10.25
N GLN A 189 -14.94 -4.47 10.68
CA GLN A 189 -14.84 -4.95 12.05
C GLN A 189 -14.79 -3.82 13.09
N LYS A 190 -14.24 -2.65 12.75
CA LYS A 190 -14.23 -1.47 13.64
C LYS A 190 -15.61 -0.81 13.75
N MET A 191 -16.43 -0.96 12.71
CA MET A 191 -17.74 -0.34 12.60
C MET A 191 -18.90 -1.31 12.86
N ALA A 192 -18.61 -2.54 13.31
CA ALA A 192 -19.65 -3.52 13.63
C ALA A 192 -20.58 -3.03 14.76
N PRO A 193 -21.90 -3.28 14.66
CA PRO A 193 -22.57 -4.07 13.65
C PRO A 193 -22.64 -3.38 12.28
N CYS A 194 -22.41 -4.11 11.19
CA CYS A 194 -22.44 -3.56 9.82
C CYS A 194 -22.63 -4.64 8.77
N ILE A 195 -22.94 -4.23 7.55
CA ILE A 195 -23.05 -5.10 6.38
C ILE A 195 -21.93 -4.80 5.39
N ILE A 196 -21.23 -5.82 4.92
CA ILE A 196 -20.37 -5.75 3.72
C ILE A 196 -21.17 -6.30 2.54
N PHE A 197 -21.34 -5.51 1.50
CA PHE A 197 -22.00 -5.93 0.27
C PHE A 197 -21.00 -5.98 -0.88
N ILE A 198 -20.92 -7.13 -1.54
CA ILE A 198 -20.08 -7.35 -2.71
C ILE A 198 -20.99 -7.63 -3.91
N ASP A 199 -21.11 -6.64 -4.78
CA ASP A 199 -21.86 -6.82 -6.03
C ASP A 199 -21.01 -7.55 -7.06
N GLU A 200 -21.62 -8.29 -7.96
CA GLU A 200 -20.94 -9.05 -9.02
C GLU A 200 -19.78 -9.91 -8.48
N ILE A 201 -20.05 -10.68 -7.43
CA ILE A 201 -19.03 -11.53 -6.76
C ILE A 201 -18.36 -12.51 -7.74
N ASP A 202 -19.01 -12.85 -8.84
CA ASP A 202 -18.48 -13.72 -9.89
C ASP A 202 -17.24 -13.11 -10.61
N ALA A 203 -16.99 -11.81 -10.49
CA ALA A 203 -15.76 -11.20 -10.99
C ALA A 203 -14.50 -11.78 -10.31
N ILE A 204 -14.57 -12.11 -9.03
CA ILE A 204 -13.47 -12.70 -8.25
C ILE A 204 -13.73 -14.17 -7.91
N GLY A 205 -14.99 -14.58 -7.80
CA GLY A 205 -15.41 -15.88 -7.30
C GLY A 205 -15.55 -16.96 -8.38
N LYS A 206 -15.10 -16.73 -9.61
CA LYS A 206 -15.24 -17.70 -10.71
C LYS A 206 -14.40 -18.96 -10.46
N SER A 207 -15.03 -20.13 -10.67
CA SER A 207 -14.38 -21.45 -10.61
C SER A 207 -13.21 -21.57 -11.59
N ARG A 208 -12.20 -22.35 -11.21
CA ARG A 208 -11.01 -22.60 -12.03
C ARG A 208 -11.36 -23.36 -13.29
N ASP A 209 -11.26 -22.72 -14.44
CA ASP A 209 -11.18 -23.44 -15.72
C ASP A 209 -9.71 -23.77 -15.99
N SER A 210 -9.38 -25.04 -15.90
CA SER A 210 -8.00 -25.57 -16.01
C SER A 210 -7.37 -25.43 -17.42
N ARG A 211 -7.98 -24.68 -18.34
CA ARG A 211 -7.57 -24.63 -19.74
C ARG A 211 -6.81 -23.40 -20.20
N TYR A 212 -6.73 -22.35 -19.39
CA TYR A 212 -6.01 -21.12 -19.77
C TYR A 212 -5.13 -20.64 -18.60
N GLY A 213 -3.87 -21.05 -18.66
CA GLY A 213 -2.84 -20.56 -17.75
C GLY A 213 -2.49 -19.10 -18.05
N GLY A 214 -2.30 -18.29 -16.99
CA GLY A 214 -1.54 -17.05 -17.05
C GLY A 214 -2.21 -15.74 -16.65
N GLY A 215 -3.51 -15.70 -16.35
CA GLY A 215 -4.19 -14.46 -15.96
C GLY A 215 -5.03 -14.55 -14.68
N ASN A 216 -4.99 -15.67 -13.99
CA ASN A 216 -5.91 -15.96 -12.88
C ASN A 216 -5.28 -15.84 -11.48
N ASP A 217 -3.96 -15.67 -11.39
CA ASP A 217 -3.26 -15.73 -10.10
C ASP A 217 -3.73 -14.64 -9.13
N GLU A 218 -4.00 -13.44 -9.62
CA GLU A 218 -4.49 -12.34 -8.78
C GLU A 218 -5.91 -12.57 -8.29
N ARG A 219 -6.81 -13.00 -9.19
CA ARG A 219 -8.20 -13.33 -8.81
C ARG A 219 -8.23 -14.46 -7.81
N GLU A 220 -7.42 -15.49 -8.01
CA GLU A 220 -7.32 -16.62 -7.10
C GLU A 220 -6.76 -16.18 -5.73
N GLN A 221 -5.74 -15.34 -5.71
CA GLN A 221 -5.20 -14.79 -4.48
C GLN A 221 -6.23 -13.93 -3.73
N THR A 222 -6.98 -13.12 -4.46
CA THR A 222 -8.05 -12.29 -3.91
C THR A 222 -9.19 -13.14 -3.37
N LEU A 223 -9.62 -14.18 -4.11
CA LEU A 223 -10.62 -15.13 -3.64
C LEU A 223 -10.17 -15.85 -2.37
N ASN A 224 -8.94 -16.37 -2.36
CA ASN A 224 -8.38 -17.05 -1.19
C ASN A 224 -8.32 -16.13 0.02
N GLN A 225 -7.98 -14.85 -0.17
CA GLN A 225 -8.00 -13.87 0.92
C GLN A 225 -9.43 -13.62 1.42
N LEU A 226 -10.42 -13.48 0.51
CA LEU A 226 -11.82 -13.33 0.90
C LEU A 226 -12.31 -14.52 1.72
N LEU A 227 -11.99 -15.75 1.28
CA LEU A 227 -12.33 -16.95 2.03
C LEU A 227 -11.68 -16.99 3.41
N ALA A 228 -10.41 -16.59 3.52
CA ALA A 228 -9.70 -16.51 4.78
C ALA A 228 -10.32 -15.49 5.74
N GLU A 229 -10.68 -14.30 5.24
CA GLU A 229 -11.36 -13.28 6.06
C GLU A 229 -12.76 -13.75 6.48
N MET A 230 -13.52 -14.42 5.60
CA MET A 230 -14.82 -14.98 5.93
C MET A 230 -14.73 -16.06 7.01
N ASP A 231 -13.69 -16.89 6.98
CA ASP A 231 -13.50 -17.93 7.98
C ASP A 231 -13.05 -17.34 9.33
N GLY A 232 -12.28 -16.24 9.29
CA GLY A 232 -11.61 -15.66 10.45
C GLY A 232 -12.42 -14.64 11.26
N PHE A 233 -13.51 -14.06 10.72
CA PHE A 233 -14.24 -13.05 11.48
C PHE A 233 -15.27 -13.66 12.47
N ASP A 234 -15.48 -12.92 13.54
CA ASP A 234 -16.41 -13.27 14.59
C ASP A 234 -17.81 -12.69 14.30
N THR A 235 -18.78 -13.58 14.07
CA THR A 235 -20.18 -13.20 13.83
C THR A 235 -20.88 -12.58 15.04
N SER A 236 -20.40 -12.85 16.25
CA SER A 236 -21.00 -12.31 17.48
C SER A 236 -20.99 -10.77 17.54
N LYS A 237 -20.10 -10.14 16.74
CA LYS A 237 -20.01 -8.69 16.65
C LYS A 237 -21.04 -8.05 15.71
N GLY A 238 -21.86 -8.85 15.04
CA GLY A 238 -22.87 -8.34 14.12
C GLY A 238 -22.35 -7.98 12.74
N LEU A 239 -21.23 -8.60 12.28
CA LEU A 239 -20.76 -8.45 10.92
C LEU A 239 -21.43 -9.47 10.01
N LEU A 240 -22.04 -9.00 8.93
CA LEU A 240 -22.66 -9.84 7.89
C LEU A 240 -22.12 -9.50 6.53
N ILE A 241 -21.96 -10.52 5.70
CA ILE A 241 -21.55 -10.34 4.29
C ILE A 241 -22.73 -10.68 3.39
N LEU A 242 -23.14 -9.74 2.57
CA LEU A 242 -24.07 -9.98 1.46
C LEU A 242 -23.30 -9.97 0.14
N ALA A 243 -23.54 -10.90 -0.72
CA ALA A 243 -23.00 -10.86 -2.08
C ALA A 243 -24.14 -10.98 -3.10
N ALA A 244 -23.93 -10.42 -4.29
CA ALA A 244 -24.86 -10.57 -5.40
C ALA A 244 -24.17 -11.15 -6.63
N THR A 245 -24.90 -11.98 -7.35
CA THR A 245 -24.45 -12.52 -8.65
C THR A 245 -25.63 -12.74 -9.58
N ASN A 246 -25.37 -12.59 -10.86
CA ASN A 246 -26.29 -12.96 -11.93
C ASN A 246 -26.00 -14.38 -12.44
N ARG A 247 -24.87 -14.99 -12.05
CA ARG A 247 -24.33 -16.22 -12.62
C ARG A 247 -23.84 -17.17 -11.51
N PRO A 248 -24.74 -17.72 -10.69
CA PRO A 248 -24.35 -18.57 -9.57
C PRO A 248 -23.62 -19.85 -9.99
N GLU A 249 -23.85 -20.31 -11.23
CA GLU A 249 -23.25 -21.53 -11.79
C GLU A 249 -21.73 -21.42 -12.02
N VAL A 250 -21.19 -20.19 -12.16
CA VAL A 250 -19.75 -19.98 -12.38
C VAL A 250 -18.96 -19.83 -11.07
N LEU A 251 -19.65 -19.71 -9.92
CA LEU A 251 -18.99 -19.49 -8.64
C LEU A 251 -18.23 -20.73 -8.16
N ASP A 252 -17.08 -20.46 -7.54
CA ASP A 252 -16.32 -21.50 -6.86
C ASP A 252 -17.12 -22.09 -5.70
N LYS A 253 -17.15 -23.42 -5.64
CA LYS A 253 -17.87 -24.17 -4.61
C LYS A 253 -17.38 -23.85 -3.20
N ALA A 254 -16.15 -23.37 -3.05
CA ALA A 254 -15.61 -22.96 -1.78
C ALA A 254 -16.37 -21.77 -1.16
N LEU A 255 -16.91 -20.86 -1.98
CA LEU A 255 -17.73 -19.74 -1.51
C LEU A 255 -19.07 -20.21 -0.92
N LEU A 256 -19.57 -21.33 -1.39
CA LEU A 256 -20.90 -21.85 -1.07
C LEU A 256 -20.91 -22.89 0.07
N ARG A 257 -19.74 -23.05 0.75
CA ARG A 257 -19.61 -23.95 1.89
C ARG A 257 -20.29 -23.38 3.14
N PRO A 258 -20.76 -24.26 4.05
CA PRO A 258 -21.27 -23.83 5.35
C PRO A 258 -20.27 -22.92 6.08
N GLY A 259 -20.79 -21.85 6.68
CA GLY A 259 -19.98 -20.84 7.34
C GLY A 259 -19.41 -19.75 6.41
N ARG A 260 -19.88 -19.70 5.15
CA ARG A 260 -19.60 -18.65 4.16
C ARG A 260 -20.90 -18.14 3.57
N PHE A 261 -21.13 -18.24 2.25
CA PHE A 261 -22.43 -17.93 1.64
C PHE A 261 -23.33 -19.20 1.67
N ASP A 262 -23.74 -19.58 2.84
CA ASP A 262 -24.56 -20.79 3.07
C ASP A 262 -26.05 -20.55 2.82
N ARG A 263 -26.50 -19.29 2.82
CA ARG A 263 -27.86 -18.92 2.41
C ARG A 263 -27.88 -18.36 1.00
N ARG A 264 -28.73 -18.93 0.15
CA ARG A 264 -29.03 -18.41 -1.18
C ARG A 264 -30.43 -17.84 -1.18
N ILE A 265 -30.52 -16.58 -1.58
CA ILE A 265 -31.78 -15.84 -1.67
C ILE A 265 -32.02 -15.51 -3.12
N ILE A 266 -33.11 -16.02 -3.64
CA ILE A 266 -33.47 -15.80 -5.06
C ILE A 266 -34.19 -14.45 -5.15
N VAL A 267 -33.73 -13.61 -6.06
CA VAL A 267 -34.31 -12.30 -6.35
C VAL A 267 -34.83 -12.33 -7.77
N ASP A 268 -36.12 -12.63 -7.91
CA ASP A 268 -36.77 -12.77 -9.18
C ASP A 268 -37.10 -11.41 -9.85
N LYS A 269 -37.55 -11.49 -11.08
CA LYS A 269 -38.08 -10.29 -11.75
C LYS A 269 -39.35 -9.84 -11.04
N PRO A 270 -39.53 -8.52 -10.86
CA PRO A 270 -40.75 -7.97 -10.28
C PRO A 270 -41.97 -8.25 -11.15
#